data_7d6e4acf28ff08becf8e0a3f6c03a1d2
#
_entry.id   7d6e4acf28ff08becf8e0a3f6c03a1d2
#
_cell.length_a   1.000
_cell.length_b   1.000
_cell.length_c   1.000
_cell.angle_alpha   90.00
_cell.angle_beta   90.00
_cell.angle_gamma   90.00
#
_symmetry.space_group_name_H-M   'P 1'
#
loop_
_entity.id
_entity.type
_entity.pdbx_description
1 polymer ?
#
loop_
_entity_poly.entity_id
_entity_poly.type
_entity_poly.pdbx_seq_one_letter_code
_entity_poly.pdbx_strand_id
1 'polypeptide(L)'
;ILRLAESLIGLIDEDEKKAVSIIEKKISDISSQISSKWLNMMLQKIGIENAEPEDEQLVHDLLKWMQDNKADFNNTFCYLMEYNHINDKVFETDSFKLWKNNWILRVKKEKNYLDIMKRVNPIFIPRNHLVENALGEADKGKINKFNSLIEVISKPYSFQSKHKEYYLTPEVDETNYKTFCGT
;
A
#
# COMPACT_ATOMS: atom_id res chain seq x y z
N ILE A 1 -3.44 -17.02 11.97
CA ILE A 1 -3.58 -16.69 13.40
C ILE A 1 -4.35 -17.80 14.14
N LEU A 2 -5.56 -18.20 13.69
CA LEU A 2 -6.38 -19.24 14.36
C LEU A 2 -5.62 -20.55 14.55
N ARG A 3 -4.98 -21.10 13.51
CA ARG A 3 -4.21 -22.36 13.61
C ARG A 3 -3.03 -22.27 14.59
N LEU A 4 -2.37 -21.11 14.65
CA LEU A 4 -1.33 -20.85 15.65
C LEU A 4 -1.94 -20.84 17.06
N ALA A 5 -3.07 -20.17 17.25
CA ALA A 5 -3.74 -20.09 18.53
C ALA A 5 -4.18 -21.48 19.03
N GLU A 6 -4.76 -22.32 18.16
CA GLU A 6 -5.12 -23.71 18.45
C GLU A 6 -3.90 -24.53 18.94
N SER A 7 -2.74 -24.35 18.31
CA SER A 7 -1.52 -25.06 18.71
C SER A 7 -0.95 -24.62 20.07
N LEU A 8 -1.39 -23.47 20.58
CA LEU A 8 -0.92 -22.91 21.85
C LEU A 8 -1.85 -23.21 23.04
N ILE A 9 -3.04 -23.81 22.82
CA ILE A 9 -4.06 -24.03 23.86
C ILE A 9 -3.45 -24.67 25.12
N GLY A 10 -2.72 -25.77 24.98
CA GLY A 10 -2.12 -26.48 26.08
C GLY A 10 -0.97 -25.77 26.83
N LEU A 11 -0.51 -24.61 26.29
CA LEU A 11 0.51 -23.76 26.91
C LEU A 11 -0.06 -22.58 27.67
N ILE A 12 -1.35 -22.28 27.48
CA ILE A 12 -2.00 -21.07 28.02
C ILE A 12 -2.62 -21.34 29.39
N ASP A 13 -3.34 -22.44 29.56
CA ASP A 13 -3.94 -22.85 30.84
C ASP A 13 -4.14 -24.38 30.86
N GLU A 14 -4.05 -25.00 32.04
CA GLU A 14 -4.33 -26.43 32.20
C GLU A 14 -5.82 -26.74 31.93
N ASP A 15 -6.73 -25.79 32.21
CA ASP A 15 -8.15 -25.86 31.83
C ASP A 15 -8.31 -25.43 30.40
N GLU A 16 -8.59 -26.39 29.50
CA GLU A 16 -8.76 -26.16 28.07
C GLU A 16 -9.87 -25.13 27.76
N LYS A 17 -10.99 -25.16 28.50
CA LYS A 17 -12.09 -24.21 28.30
C LYS A 17 -11.66 -22.77 28.62
N LYS A 18 -10.88 -22.62 29.66
CA LYS A 18 -10.33 -21.33 30.07
C LYS A 18 -9.29 -20.84 29.06
N ALA A 19 -8.40 -21.72 28.58
CA ALA A 19 -7.42 -21.43 27.53
C ALA A 19 -8.12 -20.95 26.25
N VAL A 20 -9.17 -21.64 25.80
CA VAL A 20 -9.97 -21.26 24.62
C VAL A 20 -10.60 -19.87 24.80
N SER A 21 -11.23 -19.59 25.96
CA SER A 21 -11.84 -18.29 26.22
C SER A 21 -10.82 -17.13 26.18
N ILE A 22 -9.60 -17.36 26.71
CA ILE A 22 -8.50 -16.38 26.67
C ILE A 22 -8.09 -16.13 25.22
N ILE A 23 -7.97 -17.18 24.41
CA ILE A 23 -7.59 -17.10 23.00
C ILE A 23 -8.64 -16.32 22.19
N GLU A 24 -9.90 -16.67 22.33
CA GLU A 24 -11.00 -16.01 21.62
C GLU A 24 -11.02 -14.50 21.88
N LYS A 25 -10.87 -14.12 23.15
CA LYS A 25 -10.74 -12.70 23.51
C LYS A 25 -9.56 -12.03 22.83
N LYS A 26 -8.37 -12.67 22.87
CA LYS A 26 -7.16 -12.14 22.21
C LYS A 26 -7.29 -12.02 20.70
N ILE A 27 -7.94 -12.98 20.05
CA ILE A 27 -8.18 -12.93 18.60
C ILE A 27 -9.11 -11.78 18.26
N SER A 28 -10.18 -11.57 19.07
CA SER A 28 -11.08 -10.43 18.88
C SER A 28 -10.32 -9.09 19.05
N ASP A 29 -9.50 -8.96 20.09
CA ASP A 29 -8.68 -7.78 20.33
C ASP A 29 -7.71 -7.50 19.18
N ILE A 30 -7.06 -8.55 18.62
CA ILE A 30 -6.14 -8.44 17.49
C ILE A 30 -6.90 -7.97 16.24
N SER A 31 -8.08 -8.51 15.98
CA SER A 31 -8.89 -8.12 14.82
C SER A 31 -9.24 -6.64 14.84
N SER A 32 -9.72 -6.12 15.99
CA SER A 32 -10.03 -4.71 16.13
C SER A 32 -8.79 -3.81 16.02
N GLN A 33 -7.64 -4.24 16.56
CA GLN A 33 -6.37 -3.53 16.43
C GLN A 33 -5.87 -3.48 14.97
N ILE A 34 -6.03 -4.56 14.21
CA ILE A 34 -5.66 -4.59 12.78
C ILE A 34 -6.49 -3.57 12.02
N SER A 35 -7.82 -3.55 12.21
CA SER A 35 -8.72 -2.60 11.53
C SER A 35 -8.36 -1.15 11.86
N SER A 36 -8.15 -0.85 13.13
CA SER A 36 -7.77 0.49 13.58
C SER A 36 -6.41 0.93 13.02
N LYS A 37 -5.40 0.04 13.07
CA LYS A 37 -4.07 0.34 12.53
C LYS A 37 -4.09 0.49 11.01
N TRP A 38 -4.88 -0.33 10.32
CA TRP A 38 -5.06 -0.22 8.87
C TRP A 38 -5.67 1.13 8.50
N LEU A 39 -6.75 1.55 9.17
CA LEU A 39 -7.38 2.85 8.92
C LEU A 39 -6.39 4.00 9.16
N ASN A 40 -5.69 3.99 10.30
CA ASN A 40 -4.68 5.01 10.61
C ASN A 40 -3.57 5.07 9.55
N MET A 41 -3.09 3.92 9.06
CA MET A 41 -2.10 3.87 7.99
C MET A 41 -2.66 4.46 6.69
N MET A 42 -3.91 4.17 6.34
CA MET A 42 -4.54 4.70 5.14
C MET A 42 -4.78 6.21 5.24
N LEU A 43 -5.16 6.72 6.41
CA LEU A 43 -5.31 8.15 6.67
C LEU A 43 -3.96 8.88 6.48
N GLN A 44 -2.87 8.36 7.02
CA GLN A 44 -1.54 8.93 6.81
C GLN A 44 -1.14 8.93 5.32
N LYS A 45 -1.53 7.90 4.56
CA LYS A 45 -1.29 7.85 3.10
C LYS A 45 -1.96 8.99 2.34
N ILE A 46 -3.07 9.50 2.83
CA ILE A 46 -3.76 10.69 2.28
C ILE A 46 -3.48 11.98 3.06
N GLY A 47 -2.49 11.97 3.94
CA GLY A 47 -1.99 13.17 4.63
C GLY A 47 -2.78 13.57 5.87
N ILE A 48 -3.57 12.67 6.47
CA ILE A 48 -4.37 12.92 7.67
C ILE A 48 -3.69 12.26 8.87
N GLU A 49 -3.34 13.06 9.88
CA GLU A 49 -2.78 12.58 11.15
C GLU A 49 -3.80 12.65 12.29
N ASN A 50 -4.66 13.68 12.27
CA ASN A 50 -5.70 13.89 13.28
C ASN A 50 -7.06 13.49 12.72
N ALA A 51 -7.42 12.22 12.90
CA ALA A 51 -8.62 11.63 12.32
C ALA A 51 -9.92 12.30 12.81
N GLU A 52 -10.83 12.61 11.89
CA GLU A 52 -12.23 13.00 12.13
C GLU A 52 -13.16 11.84 11.74
N PRO A 53 -14.39 11.76 12.27
CA PRO A 53 -15.30 10.61 12.01
C PRO A 53 -15.57 10.34 10.52
N GLU A 54 -15.57 11.38 9.69
CA GLU A 54 -15.88 11.29 8.26
C GLU A 54 -14.68 10.82 7.42
N ASP A 55 -13.48 10.79 7.98
CA ASP A 55 -12.25 10.47 7.26
C ASP A 55 -12.18 9.01 6.80
N GLU A 56 -12.81 8.09 7.54
CA GLU A 56 -12.89 6.69 7.14
C GLU A 56 -13.63 6.55 5.80
N GLN A 57 -14.72 7.28 5.61
CA GLN A 57 -15.46 7.27 4.35
C GLN A 57 -14.62 7.83 3.20
N LEU A 58 -13.83 8.87 3.45
CA LEU A 58 -12.93 9.44 2.45
C LEU A 58 -11.90 8.42 1.95
N VAL A 59 -11.35 7.59 2.85
CA VAL A 59 -10.45 6.49 2.50
C VAL A 59 -11.17 5.43 1.67
N HIS A 60 -12.36 4.98 2.10
CA HIS A 60 -13.14 3.96 1.40
C HIS A 60 -13.56 4.42 0.00
N ASP A 61 -13.96 5.67 -0.16
CA ASP A 61 -14.33 6.25 -1.45
C ASP A 61 -13.14 6.26 -2.42
N LEU A 62 -11.92 6.59 -1.94
CA LEU A 62 -10.72 6.51 -2.75
C LEU A 62 -10.42 5.09 -3.20
N LEU A 63 -10.46 4.14 -2.29
CA LEU A 63 -10.18 2.73 -2.60
C LEU A 63 -11.19 2.15 -3.57
N LYS A 64 -12.47 2.49 -3.38
CA LYS A 64 -13.53 2.11 -4.32
C LYS A 64 -13.30 2.71 -5.70
N TRP A 65 -12.96 4.01 -5.76
CA TRP A 65 -12.65 4.66 -7.02
C TRP A 65 -11.45 3.99 -7.72
N MET A 66 -10.37 3.66 -6.98
CA MET A 66 -9.23 2.94 -7.53
C MET A 66 -9.64 1.60 -8.15
N GLN A 67 -10.48 0.83 -7.45
CA GLN A 67 -10.97 -0.46 -7.92
C GLN A 67 -11.83 -0.32 -9.18
N ASP A 68 -12.78 0.60 -9.17
CA ASP A 68 -13.74 0.81 -10.27
C ASP A 68 -13.04 1.28 -11.55
N ASN A 69 -11.94 2.04 -11.41
CA ASN A 69 -11.19 2.63 -12.53
C ASN A 69 -9.87 1.90 -12.82
N LYS A 70 -9.57 0.79 -12.14
CA LYS A 70 -8.30 0.04 -12.25
C LYS A 70 -7.07 0.95 -12.07
N ALA A 71 -7.16 1.95 -11.20
CA ALA A 71 -6.07 2.87 -10.94
C ALA A 71 -4.94 2.16 -10.17
N ASP A 72 -3.70 2.44 -10.55
CA ASP A 72 -2.54 1.91 -9.82
C ASP A 72 -2.49 2.47 -8.40
N PHE A 73 -2.45 1.56 -7.42
CA PHE A 73 -2.50 1.91 -6.00
C PHE A 73 -1.36 2.84 -5.59
N ASN A 74 -0.13 2.49 -5.95
CA ASN A 74 1.03 3.29 -5.56
C ASN A 74 1.06 4.65 -6.28
N ASN A 75 0.82 4.65 -7.59
CA ASN A 75 0.84 5.86 -8.39
C ASN A 75 -0.28 6.82 -7.99
N THR A 76 -1.42 6.35 -7.48
CA THR A 76 -2.48 7.23 -6.97
C THR A 76 -1.98 8.09 -5.81
N PHE A 77 -1.29 7.50 -4.82
CA PHE A 77 -0.72 8.30 -3.73
C PHE A 77 0.42 9.20 -4.21
N CYS A 78 1.24 8.74 -5.16
CA CYS A 78 2.27 9.58 -5.77
C CYS A 78 1.66 10.78 -6.50
N TYR A 79 0.55 10.59 -7.23
CA TYR A 79 -0.18 11.68 -7.88
C TYR A 79 -0.71 12.71 -6.86
N LEU A 80 -1.25 12.24 -5.73
CA LEU A 80 -1.72 13.13 -4.66
C LEU A 80 -0.59 13.91 -3.98
N MET A 81 0.65 13.38 -4.01
CA MET A 81 1.87 14.09 -3.55
C MET A 81 2.45 15.06 -4.59
N GLU A 82 1.70 15.38 -5.66
CA GLU A 82 2.08 16.32 -6.72
C GLU A 82 3.29 15.89 -7.56
N TYR A 83 3.56 14.59 -7.65
CA TYR A 83 4.55 14.08 -8.59
C TYR A 83 3.98 14.12 -10.04
N ASN A 84 4.20 15.26 -10.73
CA ASN A 84 3.62 15.62 -12.04
C ASN A 84 3.99 14.69 -13.21
N HIS A 85 4.91 13.76 -13.02
CA HIS A 85 5.31 12.80 -14.05
C HIS A 85 4.38 11.57 -14.10
N ILE A 86 3.45 11.43 -13.14
CA ILE A 86 2.39 10.44 -13.19
C ILE A 86 1.23 11.06 -13.97
N ASN A 87 1.32 10.96 -15.29
CA ASN A 87 0.29 11.47 -16.19
C ASN A 87 -0.59 10.30 -16.64
N ASP A 88 -1.56 9.93 -15.82
CA ASP A 88 -2.54 8.92 -16.14
C ASP A 88 -3.91 9.59 -16.29
N LYS A 89 -4.55 9.36 -17.44
CA LYS A 89 -5.88 9.92 -17.76
C LYS A 89 -6.96 9.48 -16.77
N VAL A 90 -6.74 8.43 -15.99
CA VAL A 90 -7.66 7.99 -14.97
C VAL A 90 -7.94 9.09 -13.94
N PHE A 91 -6.95 9.96 -13.65
CA PHE A 91 -7.09 11.08 -12.72
C PHE A 91 -7.87 12.29 -13.30
N GLU A 92 -8.23 12.25 -14.57
CA GLU A 92 -9.05 13.29 -15.22
C GLU A 92 -10.55 13.00 -15.09
N THR A 93 -10.95 11.84 -14.57
CA THR A 93 -12.37 11.47 -14.38
C THR A 93 -13.07 12.42 -13.41
N ASP A 94 -14.35 12.72 -13.67
CA ASP A 94 -15.14 13.62 -12.84
C ASP A 94 -15.33 13.07 -11.41
N SER A 95 -15.43 11.74 -11.28
CA SER A 95 -15.49 11.07 -9.98
C SER A 95 -14.22 11.28 -9.15
N PHE A 96 -13.03 11.21 -9.77
CA PHE A 96 -11.79 11.51 -9.08
C PHE A 96 -11.68 13.00 -8.70
N LYS A 97 -12.03 13.89 -9.59
CA LYS A 97 -12.02 15.34 -9.33
C LYS A 97 -12.92 15.70 -8.15
N LEU A 98 -14.13 15.09 -8.10
CA LEU A 98 -15.05 15.29 -6.97
C LEU A 98 -14.45 14.81 -5.66
N TRP A 99 -13.94 13.58 -5.62
CA TRP A 99 -13.27 13.02 -4.45
C TRP A 99 -12.07 13.90 -4.04
N LYS A 100 -11.22 14.28 -4.99
CA LYS A 100 -10.03 15.12 -4.75
C LYS A 100 -10.38 16.48 -4.15
N ASN A 101 -11.47 17.10 -4.58
CA ASN A 101 -11.93 18.36 -4.01
C ASN A 101 -12.31 18.21 -2.53
N ASN A 102 -13.03 17.14 -2.17
CA ASN A 102 -13.38 16.84 -0.78
C ASN A 102 -12.11 16.57 0.05
N TRP A 103 -11.19 15.78 -0.49
CA TRP A 103 -9.89 15.51 0.14
C TRP A 103 -9.08 16.81 0.37
N ILE A 104 -8.98 17.71 -0.63
CA ILE A 104 -8.27 18.98 -0.49
C ILE A 104 -8.87 19.82 0.63
N LEU A 105 -10.21 19.90 0.73
CA LEU A 105 -10.88 20.63 1.80
C LEU A 105 -10.53 20.05 3.17
N ARG A 106 -10.45 18.73 3.28
CA ARG A 106 -10.10 18.06 4.54
C ARG A 106 -8.64 18.25 4.91
N VAL A 107 -7.69 18.01 4.00
CA VAL A 107 -6.25 18.04 4.32
C VAL A 107 -5.71 19.46 4.55
N LYS A 108 -6.41 20.51 4.11
CA LYS A 108 -6.08 21.89 4.46
C LYS A 108 -6.14 22.17 5.98
N LYS A 109 -6.82 21.31 6.75
CA LYS A 109 -6.82 21.38 8.22
C LYS A 109 -5.52 20.82 8.81
N GLU A 110 -4.78 20.00 8.07
CA GLU A 110 -3.49 19.42 8.49
C GLU A 110 -2.34 20.33 8.05
N LYS A 111 -1.50 20.76 9.00
CA LYS A 111 -0.42 21.73 8.71
C LYS A 111 0.64 21.19 7.74
N ASN A 112 0.92 19.88 7.80
CA ASN A 112 2.05 19.24 7.11
C ASN A 112 1.62 17.99 6.33
N TYR A 113 0.45 18.01 5.69
CA TYR A 113 -0.11 16.82 5.03
C TYR A 113 0.83 16.20 3.99
N LEU A 114 1.53 17.01 3.20
CA LEU A 114 2.49 16.52 2.20
C LEU A 114 3.69 15.81 2.84
N ASP A 115 4.18 16.29 3.97
CA ASP A 115 5.31 15.66 4.68
C ASP A 115 4.87 14.33 5.31
N ILE A 116 3.64 14.26 5.83
CA ILE A 116 3.03 13.02 6.30
C ILE A 116 2.98 12.01 5.15
N MET A 117 2.42 12.39 4.01
CA MET A 117 2.30 11.55 2.83
C MET A 117 3.66 11.05 2.33
N LYS A 118 4.66 11.92 2.23
CA LYS A 118 6.02 11.59 1.76
C LYS A 118 6.74 10.59 2.66
N ARG A 119 6.45 10.56 3.96
CA ARG A 119 7.04 9.60 4.90
C ARG A 119 6.50 8.18 4.74
N VAL A 120 5.24 8.04 4.31
CA VAL A 120 4.53 6.74 4.31
C VAL A 120 4.21 6.19 2.93
N ASN A 121 4.33 7.01 1.88
CA ASN A 121 4.08 6.59 0.51
C ASN A 121 5.40 6.41 -0.25
N PRO A 122 5.82 5.18 -0.53
CA PRO A 122 6.99 4.96 -1.36
C PRO A 122 6.69 5.40 -2.80
N ILE A 123 7.69 5.98 -3.45
CA ILE A 123 7.62 6.35 -4.88
C ILE A 123 7.95 5.12 -5.72
N PHE A 124 8.93 4.35 -5.27
CA PHE A 124 9.39 3.15 -5.95
C PHE A 124 9.00 1.90 -5.16
N ILE A 125 8.42 0.94 -5.86
CA ILE A 125 8.11 -0.39 -5.34
C ILE A 125 8.69 -1.45 -6.27
N PRO A 126 9.00 -2.66 -5.77
CA PRO A 126 9.47 -3.76 -6.61
C PRO A 126 8.31 -4.32 -7.43
N ARG A 127 8.01 -3.69 -8.58
CA ARG A 127 6.96 -4.14 -9.50
C ARG A 127 7.33 -5.48 -10.12
N ASN A 128 6.39 -6.40 -10.22
CA ASN A 128 6.63 -7.78 -10.66
C ASN A 128 7.36 -7.84 -12.00
N HIS A 129 6.91 -7.11 -13.02
CA HIS A 129 7.56 -7.11 -14.34
C HIS A 129 9.01 -6.63 -14.31
N LEU A 130 9.37 -5.70 -13.42
CA LEU A 130 10.74 -5.22 -13.25
C LEU A 130 11.59 -6.26 -12.50
N VAL A 131 11.04 -6.91 -11.49
CA VAL A 131 11.70 -7.98 -10.75
C VAL A 131 12.00 -9.16 -11.67
N GLU A 132 11.00 -9.65 -12.41
CA GLU A 132 11.15 -10.76 -13.36
C GLU A 132 12.18 -10.43 -14.46
N ASN A 133 12.14 -9.20 -14.99
CA ASN A 133 13.12 -8.76 -15.98
C ASN A 133 14.55 -8.74 -15.40
N ALA A 134 14.71 -8.24 -14.17
CA ALA A 134 16.01 -8.19 -13.50
C ALA A 134 16.57 -9.60 -13.21
N LEU A 135 15.72 -10.51 -12.72
CA LEU A 135 16.07 -11.90 -12.45
C LEU A 135 16.40 -12.65 -13.74
N GLY A 136 15.57 -12.54 -14.78
CA GLY A 136 15.80 -13.21 -16.07
C GLY A 136 17.06 -12.75 -16.81
N GLU A 137 17.52 -11.50 -16.59
CA GLU A 137 18.83 -11.05 -17.10
C GLU A 137 19.99 -11.54 -16.21
N ALA A 138 19.78 -11.61 -14.89
CA ALA A 138 20.77 -12.14 -13.96
C ALA A 138 21.08 -13.62 -14.23
N ASP A 139 20.07 -14.43 -14.54
CA ASP A 139 20.23 -15.84 -14.94
C ASP A 139 21.09 -16.00 -16.19
N LYS A 140 21.14 -14.99 -17.06
CA LYS A 140 22.03 -14.92 -18.24
C LYS A 140 23.41 -14.31 -17.92
N GLY A 141 23.72 -14.11 -16.65
CA GLY A 141 24.97 -13.50 -16.18
C GLY A 141 25.01 -11.97 -16.29
N LYS A 142 23.87 -11.29 -16.57
CA LYS A 142 23.78 -9.84 -16.72
C LYS A 142 23.17 -9.19 -15.47
N ILE A 143 23.98 -8.86 -14.48
CA ILE A 143 23.55 -8.40 -13.16
C ILE A 143 23.16 -6.92 -13.11
N ASN A 144 23.36 -6.14 -14.17
CA ASN A 144 23.18 -4.68 -14.13
C ASN A 144 21.77 -4.24 -13.77
N LYS A 145 20.71 -4.87 -14.35
CA LYS A 145 19.33 -4.54 -14.05
C LYS A 145 18.96 -4.88 -12.61
N PHE A 146 19.47 -5.99 -12.09
CA PHE A 146 19.30 -6.36 -10.70
C PHE A 146 19.90 -5.33 -9.75
N ASN A 147 21.16 -4.91 -10.00
CA ASN A 147 21.82 -3.88 -9.20
C ASN A 147 21.09 -2.53 -9.26
N SER A 148 20.62 -2.12 -10.44
CA SER A 148 19.84 -0.90 -10.60
C SER A 148 18.51 -0.97 -9.83
N LEU A 149 17.80 -2.11 -9.89
CA LEU A 149 16.58 -2.31 -9.12
C LEU A 149 16.83 -2.19 -7.61
N ILE A 150 17.90 -2.84 -7.10
CA ILE A 150 18.28 -2.76 -5.68
C ILE A 150 18.61 -1.32 -5.29
N GLU A 151 19.37 -0.57 -6.12
CA GLU A 151 19.69 0.84 -5.86
C GLU A 151 18.40 1.66 -5.65
N VAL A 152 17.41 1.48 -6.52
CA VAL A 152 16.15 2.23 -6.50
C VAL A 152 15.30 1.87 -5.28
N ILE A 153 15.06 0.57 -5.05
CA ILE A 153 14.19 0.12 -3.95
C ILE A 153 14.84 0.27 -2.56
N SER A 154 16.16 0.49 -2.50
CA SER A 154 16.84 0.83 -1.23
C SER A 154 16.54 2.24 -0.73
N LYS A 155 16.01 3.12 -1.60
CA LYS A 155 15.61 4.49 -1.26
C LYS A 155 14.21 4.79 -1.77
N PRO A 156 13.19 4.04 -1.33
CA PRO A 156 11.87 4.02 -1.97
C PRO A 156 11.12 5.34 -1.87
N TYR A 157 11.43 6.19 -0.89
CA TYR A 157 10.78 7.48 -0.64
C TYR A 157 11.48 8.67 -1.32
N SER A 158 12.62 8.43 -1.96
CA SER A 158 13.42 9.50 -2.58
C SER A 158 13.19 9.54 -4.09
N PHE A 159 12.53 10.59 -4.58
CA PHE A 159 12.35 10.76 -6.02
C PHE A 159 13.69 10.96 -6.74
N GLN A 160 13.91 10.21 -7.81
CA GLN A 160 15.08 10.33 -8.68
C GLN A 160 14.61 10.30 -10.14
N SER A 161 14.75 11.43 -10.83
CA SER A 161 14.29 11.57 -12.23
C SER A 161 14.95 10.61 -13.22
N LYS A 162 16.15 10.11 -12.91
CA LYS A 162 16.90 9.13 -13.73
C LYS A 162 16.25 7.72 -13.73
N HIS A 163 15.29 7.46 -12.83
CA HIS A 163 14.67 6.15 -12.63
C HIS A 163 13.19 6.13 -13.01
N LYS A 164 12.82 6.86 -14.06
CA LYS A 164 11.41 6.99 -14.49
C LYS A 164 10.74 5.65 -14.79
N GLU A 165 11.47 4.70 -15.36
CA GLU A 165 10.97 3.38 -15.71
C GLU A 165 10.45 2.58 -14.50
N TYR A 166 10.93 2.85 -13.29
CA TYR A 166 10.59 2.08 -12.10
C TYR A 166 9.23 2.43 -11.48
N TYR A 167 8.58 3.53 -11.87
CA TYR A 167 7.21 3.81 -11.45
C TYR A 167 6.17 3.63 -12.57
N LEU A 168 6.61 3.30 -13.78
CA LEU A 168 5.68 2.99 -14.85
C LEU A 168 4.91 1.71 -14.51
N THR A 169 3.61 1.73 -14.77
CA THR A 169 2.78 0.55 -14.75
C THR A 169 3.13 -0.35 -15.93
N PRO A 170 2.97 -1.69 -15.80
CA PRO A 170 3.18 -2.58 -16.93
C PRO A 170 2.22 -2.24 -18.09
N GLU A 171 2.70 -2.38 -19.33
CA GLU A 171 1.87 -2.18 -20.52
C GLU A 171 0.84 -3.28 -20.71
N VAL A 172 1.09 -4.46 -20.13
CA VAL A 172 0.23 -5.63 -20.22
C VAL A 172 -0.49 -5.84 -18.89
N ASP A 173 -1.78 -6.16 -18.99
CA ASP A 173 -2.60 -6.50 -17.80
C ASP A 173 -2.01 -7.72 -17.07
N GLU A 174 -1.44 -7.49 -15.89
CA GLU A 174 -0.84 -8.53 -15.03
C GLU A 174 -1.89 -9.34 -14.25
N THR A 175 -3.18 -9.24 -14.55
CA THR A 175 -4.22 -10.03 -13.84
C THR A 175 -4.00 -11.54 -13.92
N ASN A 176 -3.26 -12.01 -14.92
CA ASN A 176 -2.88 -13.40 -15.08
C ASN A 176 -1.47 -13.75 -14.54
N TYR A 177 -0.79 -12.78 -13.91
CA TYR A 177 0.52 -13.03 -13.32
C TYR A 177 0.40 -14.01 -12.15
N LYS A 178 1.05 -15.15 -12.28
CA LYS A 178 1.11 -16.16 -11.22
C LYS A 178 2.47 -16.10 -10.54
N THR A 179 2.49 -15.71 -9.28
CA THR A 179 3.67 -15.92 -8.44
C THR A 179 3.77 -17.38 -8.08
N PHE A 180 4.89 -18.01 -8.40
CA PHE A 180 5.21 -19.33 -7.90
C PHE A 180 5.99 -19.16 -6.60
N CYS A 181 5.31 -19.33 -5.46
CA CYS A 181 6.02 -19.67 -4.23
C CYS A 181 6.49 -21.13 -4.43
N GLY A 182 7.80 -21.35 -4.47
CA GLY A 182 8.40 -22.65 -4.73
C GLY A 182 8.23 -23.66 -3.56
N THR A 183 6.98 -23.90 -3.17
CA THR A 183 6.58 -24.94 -2.21
C THR A 183 5.55 -25.85 -2.86
#